data_6a3bc86a3084807d1c0cbdadb294f720
#
_entry.id   6a3bc86a3084807d1c0cbdadb294f720
#
_cell.length_a   1.000
_cell.length_b   1.000
_cell.length_c   1.000
_cell.angle_alpha   90.00
_cell.angle_beta   90.00
_cell.angle_gamma   90.00
#
_symmetry.space_group_name_H-M   'P 1'
#
loop_
_entity.id
_entity.type
_entity.pdbx_description
1 polymer ?
#
loop_
_entity_poly.entity_id
_entity_poly.type
_entity_poly.pdbx_seq_one_letter_code
_entity_poly.pdbx_strand_id
1 'polypeptide(L)'
;MCLTEFTEQDFLELYQFMRPIWLETYGHILSAEHLDFLLTKYFSVDGVKTYRDKGYQYRKIDDVGVLVYVDRGEYTYMDKLYLTPNGRGKGYPKQVFDYLLSLGKDVVLNANQKNERAVQCYLKNGFVIEKEEVVDLGNGLFNPDYVMRKKRL
;
A
#
# COMPACT_ATOMS: atom_id res chain seq x y z
N MET A 1 14.08 -11.82 0.04
CA MET A 1 12.65 -11.47 0.20
C MET A 1 11.80 -12.52 -0.47
N CYS A 2 10.79 -13.01 0.22
CA CYS A 2 9.78 -13.90 -0.34
C CYS A 2 8.44 -13.17 -0.40
N LEU A 3 7.84 -13.16 -1.58
CA LEU A 3 6.46 -12.71 -1.78
C LEU A 3 5.59 -13.94 -1.94
N THR A 4 4.70 -14.18 -1.00
CA THR A 4 3.82 -15.34 -0.99
C THR A 4 2.35 -14.94 -1.05
N GLU A 5 1.52 -15.83 -1.60
CA GLU A 5 0.09 -15.59 -1.61
C GLU A 5 -0.49 -15.71 -0.20
N PHE A 6 -1.57 -15.01 0.06
CA PHE A 6 -2.29 -15.12 1.32
C PHE A 6 -3.08 -16.43 1.36
N THR A 7 -3.03 -17.10 2.50
CA THR A 7 -3.93 -18.20 2.84
C THR A 7 -5.22 -17.64 3.44
N GLU A 8 -6.24 -18.49 3.61
CA GLU A 8 -7.46 -18.06 4.33
C GLU A 8 -7.15 -17.53 5.74
N GLN A 9 -6.25 -18.21 6.45
CA GLN A 9 -5.85 -17.80 7.79
C GLN A 9 -5.17 -16.41 7.77
N ASP A 10 -4.33 -16.14 6.77
CA ASP A 10 -3.70 -14.84 6.61
C ASP A 10 -4.75 -13.73 6.43
N PHE A 11 -5.81 -13.97 5.66
CA PHE A 11 -6.87 -12.99 5.48
C PHE A 11 -7.67 -12.74 6.76
N LEU A 12 -7.90 -13.78 7.56
CA LEU A 12 -8.57 -13.63 8.86
C LEU A 12 -7.76 -12.79 9.84
N GLU A 13 -6.44 -12.85 9.74
CA GLU A 13 -5.52 -12.14 10.64
C GLU A 13 -5.10 -10.77 10.12
N LEU A 14 -5.40 -10.44 8.88
CA LEU A 14 -4.87 -9.25 8.20
C LEU A 14 -5.24 -7.95 8.92
N TYR A 15 -6.48 -7.80 9.33
CA TYR A 15 -6.92 -6.59 10.06
C TYR A 15 -6.08 -6.37 11.32
N GLN A 16 -5.87 -7.41 12.11
CA GLN A 16 -5.08 -7.33 13.34
C GLN A 16 -3.61 -7.05 13.06
N PHE A 17 -3.08 -7.62 11.98
CA PHE A 17 -1.72 -7.36 11.54
C PHE A 17 -1.53 -5.89 11.13
N MET A 18 -2.49 -5.33 10.40
CA MET A 18 -2.38 -3.98 9.86
C MET A 18 -2.67 -2.88 10.87
N ARG A 19 -3.48 -3.16 11.87
CA ARG A 19 -3.92 -2.15 12.83
C ARG A 19 -2.77 -1.40 13.53
N PRO A 20 -1.77 -2.06 14.12
CA PRO A 20 -0.64 -1.35 14.75
C PRO A 20 0.17 -0.52 13.75
N ILE A 21 0.35 -1.02 12.53
CA ILE A 21 1.09 -0.31 11.48
C ILE A 21 0.36 0.98 11.12
N TRP A 22 -0.95 0.92 10.94
CA TRP A 22 -1.76 2.09 10.59
C TRP A 22 -1.90 3.08 11.74
N LEU A 23 -1.99 2.62 12.98
CA LEU A 23 -1.97 3.49 14.14
C LEU A 23 -0.68 4.31 14.20
N GLU A 24 0.47 3.67 13.97
CA GLU A 24 1.75 4.35 13.94
C GLU A 24 1.84 5.35 12.77
N THR A 25 1.38 4.94 11.59
CA THR A 25 1.51 5.75 10.37
C THR A 25 0.51 6.90 10.32
N TYR A 26 -0.74 6.64 10.69
CA TYR A 26 -1.86 7.56 10.46
C TYR A 26 -2.55 8.03 11.74
N GLY A 27 -2.19 7.53 12.91
CA GLY A 27 -2.87 7.85 14.15
C GLY A 27 -2.81 9.33 14.54
N HIS A 28 -1.82 10.06 14.04
CA HIS A 28 -1.68 11.50 14.24
C HIS A 28 -2.28 12.32 13.07
N ILE A 29 -2.72 11.67 12.01
CA ILE A 29 -3.29 12.31 10.80
C ILE A 29 -4.81 12.11 10.76
N LEU A 30 -5.28 10.93 11.15
CA LEU A 30 -6.68 10.53 11.09
C LEU A 30 -7.28 10.41 12.49
N SER A 31 -8.58 10.73 12.61
CA SER A 31 -9.32 10.40 13.83
C SER A 31 -9.41 8.88 14.01
N ALA A 32 -9.65 8.44 15.24
CA ALA A 32 -9.84 7.01 15.54
C ALA A 32 -10.98 6.40 14.70
N GLU A 33 -12.05 7.14 14.50
CA GLU A 33 -13.21 6.73 13.71
C GLU A 33 -12.83 6.55 12.23
N HIS A 34 -12.14 7.52 11.65
CA HIS A 34 -11.68 7.43 10.25
C HIS A 34 -10.67 6.32 10.04
N LEU A 35 -9.75 6.15 10.99
CA LEU A 35 -8.77 5.08 10.93
C LEU A 35 -9.46 3.71 10.90
N ASP A 36 -10.41 3.48 11.81
CA ASP A 36 -11.14 2.22 11.88
C ASP A 36 -12.00 1.98 10.63
N PHE A 37 -12.64 3.04 10.12
CA PHE A 37 -13.38 2.98 8.86
C PHE A 37 -12.52 2.47 7.71
N LEU A 38 -11.32 3.04 7.54
CA LEU A 38 -10.42 2.66 6.45
C LEU A 38 -9.81 1.28 6.66
N LEU A 39 -9.43 0.93 7.88
CA LEU A 39 -8.92 -0.42 8.19
C LEU A 39 -9.96 -1.48 7.84
N THR A 40 -11.22 -1.24 8.21
CA THR A 40 -12.32 -2.15 7.90
C THR A 40 -12.55 -2.24 6.39
N LYS A 41 -12.55 -1.10 5.70
CA LYS A 41 -12.76 -1.04 4.26
C LYS A 41 -11.74 -1.86 3.48
N TYR A 42 -10.47 -1.80 3.87
CA TYR A 42 -9.38 -2.39 3.11
C TYR A 42 -8.94 -3.77 3.60
N PHE A 43 -9.04 -4.03 4.90
CA PHE A 43 -8.39 -5.19 5.51
C PHE A 43 -9.34 -6.13 6.25
N SER A 44 -10.63 -5.85 6.29
CA SER A 44 -11.61 -6.84 6.74
C SER A 44 -11.73 -7.96 5.70
N VAL A 45 -12.24 -9.12 6.10
CA VAL A 45 -12.47 -10.23 5.18
C VAL A 45 -13.33 -9.81 3.99
N ASP A 46 -14.42 -9.08 4.25
CA ASP A 46 -15.30 -8.58 3.19
C ASP A 46 -14.63 -7.52 2.32
N GLY A 47 -13.85 -6.63 2.91
CA GLY A 47 -13.10 -5.62 2.17
C GLY A 47 -12.09 -6.24 1.23
N VAL A 48 -11.32 -7.19 1.71
CA VAL A 48 -10.35 -7.94 0.90
C VAL A 48 -11.03 -8.66 -0.25
N LYS A 49 -12.15 -9.34 0.02
CA LYS A 49 -12.91 -10.03 -1.02
C LYS A 49 -13.35 -9.06 -2.12
N THR A 50 -13.86 -7.90 -1.75
CA THR A 50 -14.29 -6.86 -2.69
C THR A 50 -13.13 -6.44 -3.61
N TYR A 51 -11.95 -6.19 -3.04
CA TYR A 51 -10.78 -5.79 -3.83
C TYR A 51 -10.23 -6.92 -4.70
N ARG A 52 -10.18 -8.15 -4.17
CA ARG A 52 -9.74 -9.31 -4.96
C ARG A 52 -10.66 -9.56 -6.16
N ASP A 53 -11.95 -9.40 -5.99
CA ASP A 53 -12.93 -9.54 -7.09
C ASP A 53 -12.70 -8.50 -8.19
N LYS A 54 -12.05 -7.37 -7.86
CA LYS A 54 -11.64 -6.33 -8.82
C LYS A 54 -10.26 -6.56 -9.42
N GLY A 55 -9.61 -7.67 -9.12
CA GLY A 55 -8.30 -8.02 -9.68
C GLY A 55 -7.10 -7.65 -8.81
N TYR A 56 -7.31 -7.10 -7.61
CA TYR A 56 -6.20 -6.76 -6.72
C TYR A 56 -5.51 -8.02 -6.22
N GLN A 57 -4.18 -7.99 -6.23
CA GLN A 57 -3.31 -9.07 -5.77
C GLN A 57 -2.78 -8.73 -4.37
N TYR A 58 -2.95 -9.65 -3.43
CA TYR A 58 -2.43 -9.53 -2.07
C TYR A 58 -1.24 -10.47 -1.91
N ARG A 59 -0.11 -9.94 -1.44
CA ARG A 59 1.11 -10.73 -1.20
C ARG A 59 1.67 -10.42 0.18
N LYS A 60 2.10 -11.46 0.88
CA LYS A 60 2.89 -11.31 2.11
C LYS A 60 4.34 -11.04 1.72
N ILE A 61 4.97 -10.11 2.41
CA ILE A 61 6.41 -9.84 2.30
C ILE A 61 7.06 -10.54 3.49
N ASP A 62 7.61 -11.72 3.31
CA ASP A 62 8.09 -12.58 4.40
C ASP A 62 7.02 -12.62 5.51
N ASP A 63 7.38 -12.35 6.77
CA ASP A 63 6.44 -12.20 7.90
C ASP A 63 6.34 -10.75 8.39
N VAL A 64 6.84 -9.80 7.60
CA VAL A 64 7.04 -8.40 8.03
C VAL A 64 6.23 -7.38 7.24
N GLY A 65 5.49 -7.79 6.23
CA GLY A 65 4.78 -6.80 5.43
C GLY A 65 3.69 -7.33 4.51
N VAL A 66 3.00 -6.39 3.89
CA VAL A 66 1.90 -6.63 2.96
C VAL A 66 2.08 -5.75 1.73
N LEU A 67 1.94 -6.36 0.56
CA LEU A 67 1.90 -5.69 -0.73
C LEU A 67 0.54 -5.96 -1.38
N VAL A 68 -0.11 -4.90 -1.85
CA VAL A 68 -1.33 -5.00 -2.66
C VAL A 68 -1.13 -4.23 -3.94
N TYR A 69 -1.36 -4.86 -5.08
CA TYR A 69 -1.20 -4.23 -6.38
C TYR A 69 -2.25 -4.74 -7.36
N VAL A 70 -2.43 -3.99 -8.45
CA VAL A 70 -3.40 -4.33 -9.50
C VAL A 70 -2.86 -3.91 -10.86
N ASP A 71 -3.14 -4.70 -11.88
CA ASP A 71 -2.83 -4.37 -13.26
C ASP A 71 -3.88 -3.38 -13.78
N ARG A 72 -3.43 -2.18 -14.22
CA ARG A 72 -4.28 -1.14 -14.81
C ARG A 72 -4.16 -1.06 -16.32
N GLY A 73 -3.59 -2.07 -16.97
CA GLY A 73 -3.38 -2.09 -18.42
C GLY A 73 -2.07 -1.43 -18.82
N GLU A 74 -1.97 -0.11 -18.74
CA GLU A 74 -0.77 0.63 -19.12
C GLU A 74 0.30 0.65 -18.03
N TYR A 75 -0.09 0.46 -16.77
CA TYR A 75 0.82 0.46 -15.64
C TYR A 75 0.33 -0.51 -14.56
N THR A 76 1.23 -0.89 -13.67
CA THR A 76 0.88 -1.59 -12.43
C THR A 76 0.66 -0.56 -11.33
N TYR A 77 -0.49 -0.61 -10.69
CA TYR A 77 -0.79 0.27 -9.58
C TYR A 77 -0.48 -0.42 -8.26
N MET A 78 0.47 0.15 -7.50
CA MET A 78 0.76 -0.33 -6.15
C MET A 78 -0.18 0.36 -5.17
N ASP A 79 -1.18 -0.38 -4.71
CA ASP A 79 -2.23 0.18 -3.85
C ASP A 79 -1.80 0.29 -2.39
N LYS A 80 -1.06 -0.72 -1.90
CA LYS A 80 -0.60 -0.76 -0.51
C LYS A 80 0.81 -1.36 -0.43
N LEU A 81 1.65 -0.75 0.36
CA LEU A 81 2.93 -1.30 0.79
C LEU A 81 3.15 -0.91 2.25
N TYR A 82 3.09 -1.87 3.13
CA TYR A 82 3.28 -1.64 4.55
C TYR A 82 4.21 -2.66 5.14
N LEU A 83 5.09 -2.18 6.02
CA LEU A 83 6.06 -3.00 6.74
C LEU A 83 5.90 -2.78 8.23
N THR A 84 6.07 -3.85 9.00
CA THR A 84 6.24 -3.74 10.45
C THR A 84 7.53 -2.96 10.77
N PRO A 85 7.67 -2.40 11.97
CA PRO A 85 8.93 -1.75 12.36
C PRO A 85 10.16 -2.66 12.16
N ASN A 86 10.03 -3.96 12.41
CA ASN A 86 11.11 -4.93 12.20
C ASN A 86 11.50 -5.12 10.73
N GLY A 87 10.59 -4.83 9.81
CA GLY A 87 10.84 -4.96 8.37
C GLY A 87 11.47 -3.72 7.75
N ARG A 88 11.52 -2.61 8.47
CA ARG A 88 12.03 -1.34 7.94
C ARG A 88 13.55 -1.29 7.96
N GLY A 89 14.13 -0.52 7.02
CA GLY A 89 15.58 -0.33 6.96
C GLY A 89 16.36 -1.53 6.46
N LYS A 90 15.71 -2.52 5.88
CA LYS A 90 16.32 -3.77 5.40
C LYS A 90 16.26 -3.94 3.88
N GLY A 91 15.89 -2.88 3.16
CA GLY A 91 15.84 -2.91 1.68
C GLY A 91 14.62 -3.56 1.07
N TYR A 92 13.58 -3.87 1.83
CA TYR A 92 12.36 -4.46 1.30
C TYR A 92 11.66 -3.60 0.25
N PRO A 93 11.52 -2.27 0.43
CA PRO A 93 10.85 -1.45 -0.58
C PRO A 93 11.49 -1.55 -1.95
N LYS A 94 12.83 -1.47 -2.03
CA LYS A 94 13.55 -1.61 -3.30
C LYS A 94 13.26 -2.95 -3.96
N GLN A 95 13.29 -4.03 -3.21
CA GLN A 95 13.02 -5.37 -3.74
C GLN A 95 11.57 -5.50 -4.22
N VAL A 96 10.62 -4.89 -3.53
CA VAL A 96 9.22 -4.85 -3.96
C VAL A 96 9.08 -4.08 -5.27
N PHE A 97 9.72 -2.92 -5.40
CA PHE A 97 9.67 -2.14 -6.64
C PHE A 97 10.32 -2.88 -7.80
N ASP A 98 11.45 -3.54 -7.56
CA ASP A 98 12.11 -4.36 -8.58
C ASP A 98 11.19 -5.51 -9.04
N TYR A 99 10.51 -6.16 -8.10
CA TYR A 99 9.52 -7.19 -8.44
C TYR A 99 8.40 -6.61 -9.32
N LEU A 100 7.81 -5.49 -8.92
CA LEU A 100 6.70 -4.88 -9.68
C LEU A 100 7.15 -4.46 -11.08
N LEU A 101 8.35 -3.88 -11.21
CA LEU A 101 8.91 -3.53 -12.52
C LEU A 101 9.16 -4.76 -13.38
N SER A 102 9.49 -5.91 -12.77
CA SER A 102 9.69 -7.16 -13.50
C SER A 102 8.43 -7.67 -14.19
N LEU A 103 7.26 -7.15 -13.81
CA LEU A 103 6.00 -7.46 -14.49
C LEU A 103 5.87 -6.77 -15.85
N GLY A 104 6.82 -5.89 -16.20
CA GLY A 104 6.94 -5.33 -17.55
C GLY A 104 6.27 -3.98 -17.77
N LYS A 105 5.81 -3.33 -16.72
CA LYS A 105 5.10 -2.04 -16.80
C LYS A 105 5.69 -1.03 -15.82
N ASP A 106 5.39 0.24 -16.05
CA ASP A 106 5.65 1.28 -15.06
C ASP A 106 4.88 0.99 -13.78
N VAL A 107 5.36 1.48 -12.66
CA VAL A 107 4.68 1.38 -11.35
C VAL A 107 4.17 2.75 -10.96
N VAL A 108 2.87 2.82 -10.64
CA VAL A 108 2.21 4.05 -10.18
C VAL A 108 1.65 3.81 -8.79
N LEU A 109 1.71 4.82 -7.95
CA LEU A 109 1.14 4.80 -6.61
C LEU A 109 0.60 6.16 -6.21
N ASN A 110 -0.25 6.16 -5.20
CA ASN A 110 -0.64 7.37 -4.49
C ASN A 110 0.03 7.36 -3.11
N ALA A 111 0.56 8.50 -2.70
CA ALA A 111 1.12 8.68 -1.36
C ALA A 111 0.45 9.88 -0.69
N ASN A 112 -0.07 9.70 0.51
CA ASN A 112 -0.59 10.81 1.30
C ASN A 112 0.56 11.79 1.55
N GLN A 113 0.37 13.07 1.18
CA GLN A 113 1.40 14.11 1.32
C GLN A 113 1.87 14.27 2.77
N LYS A 114 1.03 13.93 3.74
CA LYS A 114 1.37 14.00 5.17
C LYS A 114 2.19 12.81 5.66
N ASN A 115 2.25 11.74 4.88
CA ASN A 115 3.10 10.59 5.19
C ASN A 115 4.51 10.82 4.62
N GLU A 116 5.26 11.70 5.25
CA GLU A 116 6.58 12.14 4.77
C GLU A 116 7.56 10.98 4.63
N ARG A 117 7.54 10.03 5.54
CA ARG A 117 8.42 8.85 5.49
C ARG A 117 8.21 8.05 4.23
N ALA A 118 6.96 7.80 3.87
CA ALA A 118 6.63 7.05 2.65
C ALA A 118 7.04 7.84 1.39
N VAL A 119 6.71 9.13 1.34
CA VAL A 119 7.07 9.99 0.20
C VAL A 119 8.59 10.00 -0.01
N GLN A 120 9.38 10.16 1.04
CA GLN A 120 10.84 10.14 0.94
C GLN A 120 11.36 8.78 0.48
N CYS A 121 10.77 7.69 0.96
CA CYS A 121 11.12 6.35 0.51
C CYS A 121 10.93 6.20 -1.01
N TYR A 122 9.81 6.65 -1.52
CA TYR A 122 9.51 6.56 -2.96
C TYR A 122 10.44 7.44 -3.79
N LEU A 123 10.66 8.67 -3.38
CA LEU A 123 11.61 9.56 -4.07
C LEU A 123 13.02 8.97 -4.10
N LYS A 124 13.48 8.44 -2.97
CA LYS A 124 14.80 7.80 -2.86
C LYS A 124 14.92 6.58 -3.78
N ASN A 125 13.83 5.89 -4.04
CA ASN A 125 13.81 4.72 -4.91
C ASN A 125 13.50 5.04 -6.38
N GLY A 126 13.57 6.32 -6.77
CA GLY A 126 13.47 6.72 -8.16
C GLY A 126 12.07 7.03 -8.66
N PHE A 127 11.08 7.07 -7.79
CA PHE A 127 9.75 7.57 -8.17
C PHE A 127 9.81 9.09 -8.36
N VAL A 128 9.00 9.59 -9.29
CA VAL A 128 8.81 11.03 -9.48
C VAL A 128 7.35 11.39 -9.22
N ILE A 129 7.13 12.59 -8.70
CA ILE A 129 5.78 13.13 -8.49
C ILE A 129 5.25 13.57 -9.85
N GLU A 130 4.16 12.96 -10.31
CA GLU A 130 3.50 13.35 -11.56
C GLU A 130 2.49 14.46 -11.34
N LYS A 131 1.73 14.39 -10.25
CA LYS A 131 0.70 15.38 -9.92
C LYS A 131 0.30 15.29 -8.46
N GLU A 132 -0.41 16.30 -8.00
CA GLU A 132 -1.12 16.31 -6.73
C GLU A 132 -2.60 16.11 -7.00
N GLU A 133 -3.29 15.43 -6.11
CA GLU A 133 -4.75 15.27 -6.18
C GLU A 133 -5.34 15.14 -4.79
N VAL A 134 -6.62 15.49 -4.67
CA VAL A 134 -7.38 15.26 -3.44
C VAL A 134 -8.27 14.05 -3.69
N VAL A 135 -8.08 12.97 -2.92
CA VAL A 135 -8.82 11.73 -3.08
C VAL A 135 -9.94 11.67 -2.06
N ASP A 136 -11.16 11.43 -2.54
CA ASP A 136 -12.31 11.18 -1.69
C ASP A 136 -12.29 9.70 -1.25
N LEU A 137 -12.09 9.46 0.04
CA LEU A 137 -12.03 8.11 0.62
C LEU A 137 -13.39 7.63 1.13
N GLY A 138 -14.43 8.47 1.00
CA GLY A 138 -15.75 8.20 1.56
C GLY A 138 -15.86 8.68 3.00
N ASN A 139 -17.10 8.67 3.52
CA ASN A 139 -17.42 9.07 4.89
C ASN A 139 -16.90 10.49 5.26
N GLY A 140 -16.87 11.41 4.28
CA GLY A 140 -16.38 12.77 4.48
C GLY A 140 -14.88 12.92 4.62
N LEU A 141 -14.11 11.87 4.29
CA LEU A 141 -12.66 11.84 4.43
C LEU A 141 -11.98 12.11 3.09
N PHE A 142 -11.08 13.09 3.06
CA PHE A 142 -10.31 13.48 1.87
C PHE A 142 -8.82 13.40 2.16
N ASN A 143 -8.05 12.83 1.22
CA ASN A 143 -6.59 12.76 1.30
C ASN A 143 -5.94 13.69 0.28
N PRO A 144 -5.01 14.56 0.70
CA PRO A 144 -4.12 15.24 -0.23
C PRO A 144 -3.01 14.26 -0.63
N ASP A 145 -3.02 13.80 -1.86
CA ASP A 145 -2.09 12.79 -2.35
C ASP A 145 -1.11 13.35 -3.38
N TYR A 146 0.07 12.74 -3.44
CA TYR A 146 0.92 12.75 -4.63
C TYR A 146 0.63 11.50 -5.44
N VAL A 147 0.47 11.64 -6.75
CA VAL A 147 0.54 10.50 -7.69
C VAL A 147 1.97 10.39 -8.15
N MET A 148 2.59 9.25 -7.95
CA MET A 148 4.01 9.03 -8.21
C MET A 148 4.20 7.87 -9.17
N ARG A 149 5.22 7.97 -10.03
CA ARG A 149 5.52 6.95 -11.04
C ARG A 149 6.99 6.61 -11.05
N LYS A 150 7.26 5.31 -11.20
CA LYS A 150 8.59 4.80 -11.54
C LYS A 150 8.48 4.08 -12.88
N LYS A 151 9.25 4.53 -13.87
CA LYS A 151 9.22 3.97 -15.22
C LYS A 151 9.91 2.61 -15.25
N ARG A 152 9.39 1.71 -16.08
CA ARG A 152 10.07 0.45 -16.41
C ARG A 152 11.40 0.73 -17.09
N LEU A 153 12.30 -0.20 -16.98
CA LEU A 153 13.61 -0.12 -17.63
C LEU A 153 13.52 -0.37 -19.14
#